data_1c1de547a686d12a982722c1fa9d1251
#
_entry.id   1c1de547a686d12a982722c1fa9d1251
#
_cell.length_a   1.000
_cell.length_b   1.000
_cell.length_c   1.000
_cell.angle_alpha   90.00
_cell.angle_beta   90.00
_cell.angle_gamma   90.00
#
_symmetry.space_group_name_H-M   'P 1'
#
loop_
_entity.id
_entity.type
_entity.pdbx_description
1 polymer ?
#
loop_
_entity_poly.entity_id
_entity_poly.type
_entity_poly.pdbx_seq_one_letter_code
_entity_poly.pdbx_strand_id
1 'polypeptide(L)'
;MSGFVVCQSCGTRIKAGREYCLRCREPLPDPDAPVRTPLWVSLGLSREQQLMLSVVVAIAVVALLVVIWNTEPGPVDDVARPVGRASGTAASPPAVGPSSTPASVPNASATAAAPAVRPPAPERPNRDSEAADPELQSARDAYERKLAAQPDNAETLNKLGQLLDRMGDTGEAAARFERAVALAPRKSDYRLNLARAASGLGQWDRAVDQYREALRLQPGDYATQYGLALALQKKGDDQAAITELERARKLAPGEPGVPLALGASFERVGRTADAVREYKRFIEMQPNSADAERLKVRLVRLSAALP
;
A
#
# COMPACT_ATOMS: atom_id res chain seq x y z
N MET A 1 44.92 -19.58 -0.53
CA MET A 1 44.63 -18.17 -0.19
C MET A 1 43.13 -18.02 -0.06
N SER A 2 42.64 -17.81 1.16
CA SER A 2 41.18 -17.69 1.40
C SER A 2 40.72 -16.27 1.02
N GLY A 3 40.24 -16.10 -0.18
CA GLY A 3 39.69 -14.84 -0.65
C GLY A 3 38.34 -14.55 0.00
N PHE A 4 38.04 -13.26 0.23
CA PHE A 4 36.71 -12.78 0.60
C PHE A 4 36.11 -12.01 -0.57
N VAL A 5 34.81 -12.18 -0.79
CA VAL A 5 34.01 -11.41 -1.75
C VAL A 5 33.12 -10.45 -0.98
N VAL A 6 33.00 -9.22 -1.45
CA VAL A 6 32.09 -8.22 -0.83
C VAL A 6 30.77 -8.24 -1.58
N CYS A 7 29.67 -8.46 -0.86
CA CYS A 7 28.33 -8.40 -1.45
C CYS A 7 28.03 -6.97 -1.91
N GLN A 8 27.65 -6.80 -3.18
CA GLN A 8 27.38 -5.48 -3.76
C GLN A 8 26.12 -4.82 -3.20
N SER A 9 25.16 -5.62 -2.73
CA SER A 9 23.87 -5.12 -2.22
C SER A 9 23.90 -4.69 -0.76
N CYS A 10 24.69 -5.38 0.11
CA CYS A 10 24.71 -5.09 1.55
C CYS A 10 26.09 -4.81 2.14
N GLY A 11 27.16 -4.83 1.35
CA GLY A 11 28.54 -4.55 1.77
C GLY A 11 29.18 -5.61 2.68
N THR A 12 28.53 -6.74 2.94
CA THR A 12 29.05 -7.78 3.84
C THR A 12 30.19 -8.55 3.20
N ARG A 13 31.30 -8.74 3.93
CA ARG A 13 32.40 -9.61 3.51
C ARG A 13 32.04 -11.08 3.70
N ILE A 14 32.14 -11.86 2.64
CA ILE A 14 31.73 -13.26 2.59
C ILE A 14 32.92 -14.09 2.10
N LYS A 15 33.12 -15.27 2.69
CA LYS A 15 34.16 -16.18 2.28
C LYS A 15 33.90 -16.65 0.85
N ALA A 16 34.92 -16.58 -0.02
CA ALA A 16 34.82 -17.02 -1.40
C ALA A 16 34.33 -18.47 -1.51
N GLY A 17 33.54 -18.78 -2.55
CA GLY A 17 32.97 -20.11 -2.77
C GLY A 17 31.56 -20.30 -2.22
N ARG A 18 30.85 -19.23 -1.86
CA ARG A 18 29.42 -19.27 -1.55
C ARG A 18 28.62 -18.66 -2.71
N GLU A 19 27.50 -19.30 -3.01
CA GLU A 19 26.59 -18.87 -4.10
C GLU A 19 25.72 -17.67 -3.71
N TYR A 20 25.46 -17.49 -2.40
CA TYR A 20 24.56 -16.46 -1.88
C TYR A 20 25.15 -15.71 -0.68
N CYS A 21 24.79 -14.42 -0.56
CA CYS A 21 25.10 -13.62 0.62
C CYS A 21 24.27 -14.10 1.82
N LEU A 22 24.95 -14.39 2.95
CA LEU A 22 24.27 -14.86 4.16
C LEU A 22 23.39 -13.79 4.82
N ARG A 23 23.60 -12.50 4.51
CA ARG A 23 22.88 -11.39 5.13
C ARG A 23 21.66 -10.92 4.32
N CYS A 24 21.80 -10.81 2.98
CA CYS A 24 20.72 -10.32 2.12
C CYS A 24 20.21 -11.38 1.14
N ARG A 25 20.78 -12.59 1.15
CA ARG A 25 20.47 -13.73 0.26
C ARG A 25 20.59 -13.43 -1.24
N GLU A 26 21.22 -12.33 -1.60
CA GLU A 26 21.51 -12.02 -2.99
C GLU A 26 22.54 -12.99 -3.56
N PRO A 27 22.37 -13.50 -4.78
CA PRO A 27 23.38 -14.34 -5.42
C PRO A 27 24.69 -13.58 -5.54
N LEU A 28 25.79 -14.22 -5.16
CA LEU A 28 27.12 -13.65 -5.32
C LEU A 28 27.59 -13.91 -6.76
N PRO A 29 28.36 -12.99 -7.35
CA PRO A 29 28.89 -13.21 -8.67
C PRO A 29 29.76 -14.47 -8.65
N ASP A 30 29.49 -15.39 -9.58
CA ASP A 30 30.28 -16.59 -9.78
C ASP A 30 31.71 -16.17 -10.18
N PRO A 31 32.74 -16.55 -9.42
CA PRO A 31 34.11 -16.18 -9.72
C PRO A 31 34.61 -16.75 -11.06
N ASP A 32 33.97 -17.81 -11.56
CA ASP A 32 34.32 -18.48 -12.82
C ASP A 32 33.34 -18.13 -13.98
N ALA A 33 32.33 -17.30 -13.72
CA ALA A 33 31.43 -16.87 -14.77
C ALA A 33 32.18 -16.00 -15.79
N PRO A 34 32.09 -16.27 -17.08
CA PRO A 34 32.69 -15.41 -18.10
C PRO A 34 32.10 -14.01 -17.96
N VAL A 35 32.96 -13.03 -17.69
CA VAL A 35 32.58 -11.62 -17.60
C VAL A 35 31.86 -11.28 -18.91
N ARG A 36 30.54 -11.16 -18.86
CA ARG A 36 29.76 -10.68 -20.01
C ARG A 36 30.15 -9.21 -20.20
N THR A 37 31.22 -8.99 -20.94
CA THR A 37 31.59 -7.65 -21.38
C THR A 37 30.40 -7.11 -22.18
N PRO A 38 29.84 -5.95 -21.82
CA PRO A 38 28.76 -5.37 -22.60
C PRO A 38 29.22 -5.14 -24.04
N LEU A 39 28.33 -5.36 -25.00
CA LEU A 39 28.61 -5.33 -26.46
C LEU A 39 29.43 -4.14 -26.93
N TRP A 40 29.33 -2.98 -26.24
CA TRP A 40 30.08 -1.78 -26.59
C TRP A 40 31.56 -1.81 -26.14
N VAL A 41 31.96 -2.67 -25.20
CA VAL A 41 33.37 -2.92 -24.86
C VAL A 41 34.06 -3.76 -25.95
N SER A 42 33.31 -4.65 -26.58
CA SER A 42 33.82 -5.49 -27.69
C SER A 42 34.02 -4.70 -28.99
N LEU A 43 33.45 -3.48 -29.10
CA LEU A 43 33.56 -2.62 -30.29
C LEU A 43 34.80 -1.71 -30.27
N GLY A 44 35.65 -1.77 -29.26
CA GLY A 44 36.90 -0.97 -29.18
C GLY A 44 36.69 0.55 -29.17
N LEU A 45 35.49 1.04 -28.80
CA LEU A 45 35.16 2.45 -28.84
C LEU A 45 35.85 3.20 -27.67
N SER A 46 36.40 4.40 -27.99
CA SER A 46 36.92 5.31 -26.95
C SER A 46 35.81 5.79 -26.03
N ARG A 47 36.18 6.26 -24.82
CA ARG A 47 35.21 6.82 -23.83
C ARG A 47 34.33 7.92 -24.40
N GLU A 48 34.87 8.78 -25.24
CA GLU A 48 34.13 9.86 -25.92
C GLU A 48 33.12 9.31 -26.92
N GLN A 49 33.51 8.31 -27.70
CA GLN A 49 32.59 7.62 -28.62
C GLN A 49 31.47 6.87 -27.92
N GLN A 50 31.75 6.31 -26.75
CA GLN A 50 30.74 5.65 -25.89
C GLN A 50 29.72 6.66 -25.36
N LEU A 51 30.17 7.83 -24.91
CA LEU A 51 29.28 8.91 -24.45
C LEU A 51 28.42 9.44 -25.59
N MET A 52 29.00 9.68 -26.76
CA MET A 52 28.25 10.13 -27.93
C MET A 52 27.20 9.09 -28.39
N LEU A 53 27.54 7.81 -28.40
CA LEU A 53 26.59 6.75 -28.72
C LEU A 53 25.44 6.66 -27.71
N SER A 54 25.73 6.82 -26.43
CA SER A 54 24.70 6.83 -25.37
C SER A 54 23.73 8.00 -25.53
N VAL A 55 24.23 9.18 -25.89
CA VAL A 55 23.41 10.37 -26.14
C VAL A 55 22.54 10.17 -27.38
N VAL A 56 23.07 9.61 -28.45
CA VAL A 56 22.31 9.34 -29.68
C VAL A 56 21.20 8.32 -29.43
N VAL A 57 21.47 7.25 -28.68
CA VAL A 57 20.47 6.26 -28.30
C VAL A 57 19.39 6.88 -27.43
N ALA A 58 19.75 7.72 -26.46
CA ALA A 58 18.79 8.41 -25.61
C ALA A 58 17.87 9.35 -26.42
N ILE A 59 18.43 10.11 -27.37
CA ILE A 59 17.64 10.96 -28.28
C ILE A 59 16.69 10.13 -29.14
N ALA A 60 17.16 9.01 -29.68
CA ALA A 60 16.33 8.12 -30.50
C ALA A 60 15.15 7.51 -29.70
N VAL A 61 15.39 7.12 -28.44
CA VAL A 61 14.33 6.63 -27.54
C VAL A 61 13.31 7.72 -27.23
N VAL A 62 13.76 8.95 -26.95
CA VAL A 62 12.85 10.08 -26.71
C VAL A 62 12.02 10.39 -27.96
N ALA A 63 12.64 10.41 -29.14
CA ALA A 63 11.94 10.63 -30.39
C ALA A 63 10.89 9.54 -30.67
N LEU A 64 11.22 8.28 -30.38
CA LEU A 64 10.27 7.16 -30.50
C LEU A 64 9.08 7.30 -29.56
N LEU A 65 9.33 7.71 -28.29
CA LEU A 65 8.25 7.95 -27.31
C LEU A 65 7.35 9.11 -27.71
N VAL A 66 7.92 10.18 -28.30
CA VAL A 66 7.13 11.31 -28.83
C VAL A 66 6.26 10.87 -30.01
N VAL A 67 6.77 10.03 -30.90
CA VAL A 67 5.99 9.48 -32.00
C VAL A 67 4.85 8.60 -31.50
N ILE A 68 5.13 7.72 -30.52
CA ILE A 68 4.10 6.87 -29.90
C ILE A 68 3.01 7.72 -29.22
N TRP A 69 3.40 8.80 -28.56
CA TRP A 69 2.44 9.68 -27.87
C TRP A 69 1.58 10.50 -28.87
N ASN A 70 2.17 10.87 -30.01
CA ASN A 70 1.43 11.61 -31.06
C ASN A 70 0.55 10.72 -31.95
N THR A 71 0.62 9.39 -31.82
CA THR A 71 -0.21 8.43 -32.57
C THR A 71 -1.43 7.96 -31.75
N GLU A 72 -1.96 8.78 -30.83
CA GLU A 72 -3.24 8.50 -30.21
C GLU A 72 -4.33 8.45 -31.30
N PRO A 73 -5.15 7.39 -31.37
CA PRO A 73 -6.27 7.36 -32.30
C PRO A 73 -7.27 8.45 -31.88
N GLY A 74 -7.56 9.37 -32.82
CA GLY A 74 -8.53 10.44 -32.62
C GLY A 74 -9.90 9.90 -32.23
N PRO A 75 -10.78 10.76 -31.66
CA PRO A 75 -12.10 10.34 -31.17
C PRO A 75 -12.91 9.73 -32.30
N VAL A 76 -13.40 8.51 -32.08
CA VAL A 76 -14.37 7.85 -32.94
C VAL A 76 -15.66 8.62 -32.90
N ASP A 77 -16.06 9.20 -34.05
CA ASP A 77 -17.32 9.92 -34.25
C ASP A 77 -18.52 9.08 -33.80
N ASP A 78 -19.25 9.64 -32.84
CA ASP A 78 -20.51 9.13 -32.34
C ASP A 78 -21.55 9.13 -33.49
N VAL A 79 -21.88 7.94 -33.97
CA VAL A 79 -22.97 7.75 -34.94
C VAL A 79 -24.31 8.00 -34.23
N ALA A 80 -24.89 9.13 -34.55
CA ALA A 80 -26.20 9.57 -34.11
C ALA A 80 -27.28 8.50 -34.32
N ARG A 81 -28.02 8.14 -33.26
CA ARG A 81 -29.31 7.45 -33.34
C ARG A 81 -30.45 8.46 -33.19
N PRO A 82 -31.51 8.33 -33.98
CA PRO A 82 -32.59 9.33 -34.02
C PRO A 82 -33.52 9.23 -32.81
N VAL A 83 -33.92 10.41 -32.36
CA VAL A 83 -34.85 10.66 -31.27
C VAL A 83 -36.26 10.25 -31.66
N GLY A 84 -36.85 9.28 -30.96
CA GLY A 84 -38.28 9.01 -30.94
C GLY A 84 -38.98 9.90 -29.91
N ARG A 85 -39.81 10.81 -30.43
CA ARG A 85 -40.67 11.73 -29.70
C ARG A 85 -41.93 10.99 -29.22
N ALA A 86 -42.18 10.92 -27.91
CA ALA A 86 -43.50 10.61 -27.37
C ALA A 86 -43.85 11.59 -26.24
N SER A 87 -44.89 12.35 -26.51
CA SER A 87 -45.55 13.30 -25.62
C SER A 87 -46.39 12.57 -24.57
N GLY A 88 -46.46 13.08 -23.36
CA GLY A 88 -47.38 12.55 -22.34
C GLY A 88 -47.33 13.37 -21.05
N THR A 89 -48.10 14.44 -21.07
CA THR A 89 -48.93 15.07 -20.01
C THR A 89 -48.52 14.95 -18.51
N ALA A 90 -48.54 16.15 -17.98
CA ALA A 90 -48.43 16.54 -16.57
C ALA A 90 -49.48 15.91 -15.64
N ALA A 91 -49.07 15.70 -14.36
CA ALA A 91 -49.97 15.85 -13.23
C ALA A 91 -49.11 16.19 -11.97
N SER A 92 -49.40 17.35 -11.42
CA SER A 92 -48.83 17.86 -10.15
C SER A 92 -49.55 17.29 -8.92
N PRO A 93 -48.99 17.44 -7.70
CA PRO A 93 -49.31 16.68 -6.51
C PRO A 93 -50.43 17.30 -5.65
N PRO A 94 -50.92 16.62 -4.64
CA PRO A 94 -51.55 17.31 -3.50
C PRO A 94 -50.65 17.34 -2.25
N ALA A 95 -50.57 18.52 -1.70
CA ALA A 95 -50.05 18.80 -0.35
C ALA A 95 -51.11 18.40 0.69
N VAL A 96 -50.68 17.82 1.79
CA VAL A 96 -51.36 17.92 3.09
C VAL A 96 -50.33 17.97 4.21
N GLY A 97 -50.40 18.97 5.01
CA GLY A 97 -49.59 19.31 6.18
C GLY A 97 -50.08 18.65 7.48
N PRO A 98 -49.83 19.26 8.67
CA PRO A 98 -48.93 18.69 9.67
C PRO A 98 -49.65 18.19 10.93
N SER A 99 -48.98 17.38 11.77
CA SER A 99 -49.14 17.23 13.21
C SER A 99 -48.49 15.92 13.64
N SER A 100 -47.55 15.91 14.53
CA SER A 100 -47.65 15.94 15.96
C SER A 100 -46.28 15.73 16.60
N THR A 101 -46.01 16.50 17.62
CA THR A 101 -44.86 16.58 18.53
C THR A 101 -44.75 15.38 19.52
N PRO A 102 -43.85 15.40 20.50
CA PRO A 102 -42.68 14.52 20.55
C PRO A 102 -42.78 13.49 21.69
N ALA A 103 -42.16 12.35 21.54
CA ALA A 103 -41.93 11.42 22.64
C ALA A 103 -40.46 11.45 23.05
N SER A 104 -40.23 11.86 24.24
CA SER A 104 -39.00 11.83 25.01
C SER A 104 -38.39 10.43 25.04
N VAL A 105 -37.14 10.28 24.66
CA VAL A 105 -36.37 9.05 24.86
C VAL A 105 -35.33 9.32 25.95
N PRO A 106 -35.23 8.48 26.99
CA PRO A 106 -34.28 8.68 28.07
C PRO A 106 -32.85 8.44 27.65
N ASN A 107 -32.00 9.33 28.07
CA ASN A 107 -30.57 9.34 27.97
C ASN A 107 -29.99 8.10 28.68
N ALA A 108 -29.54 7.12 27.93
CA ALA A 108 -28.70 6.04 28.45
C ALA A 108 -27.27 6.33 28.01
N SER A 109 -26.51 6.94 28.91
CA SER A 109 -25.04 7.01 28.81
C SER A 109 -24.47 5.59 28.82
N ALA A 110 -24.28 5.01 27.67
CA ALA A 110 -23.39 3.88 27.51
C ALA A 110 -22.04 4.41 26.99
N THR A 111 -21.14 4.62 27.93
CA THR A 111 -19.71 4.82 27.63
C THR A 111 -19.17 3.53 27.02
N ALA A 112 -19.35 3.36 25.72
CA ALA A 112 -18.65 2.34 24.98
C ALA A 112 -17.19 2.80 24.87
N ALA A 113 -16.31 2.20 25.67
CA ALA A 113 -14.88 2.30 25.49
C ALA A 113 -14.57 1.86 24.05
N ALA A 114 -14.04 2.77 23.26
CA ALA A 114 -13.52 2.47 21.94
C ALA A 114 -12.47 1.35 22.07
N PRO A 115 -12.49 0.31 21.22
CA PRO A 115 -11.45 -0.70 21.24
C PRO A 115 -10.10 0.00 21.00
N ALA A 116 -9.15 -0.23 21.92
CA ALA A 116 -7.81 0.31 21.82
C ALA A 116 -7.22 -0.03 20.45
N VAL A 117 -7.02 1.00 19.62
CA VAL A 117 -6.36 0.87 18.35
C VAL A 117 -4.94 0.44 18.63
N ARG A 118 -4.61 -0.78 18.19
CA ARG A 118 -3.25 -1.32 18.29
C ARG A 118 -2.32 -0.38 17.52
N PRO A 119 -1.24 0.13 18.13
CA PRO A 119 -0.27 0.97 17.45
C PRO A 119 0.28 0.24 16.20
N PRO A 120 0.83 0.96 15.19
CA PRO A 120 1.46 0.35 14.04
C PRO A 120 2.41 -0.72 14.53
N ALA A 121 2.29 -1.92 13.94
CA ALA A 121 2.98 -3.11 14.40
C ALA A 121 4.47 -2.79 14.63
N PRO A 122 5.04 -3.19 15.78
CA PRO A 122 6.47 -3.07 16.02
C PRO A 122 7.21 -3.74 14.86
N GLU A 123 8.40 -3.24 14.57
CA GLU A 123 9.30 -3.83 13.56
C GLU A 123 9.27 -5.34 13.69
N ARG A 124 8.89 -6.01 12.60
CA ARG A 124 8.66 -7.46 12.60
C ARG A 124 9.91 -8.15 13.15
N PRO A 125 9.79 -8.99 14.19
CA PRO A 125 10.92 -9.76 14.66
C PRO A 125 11.48 -10.63 13.53
N ASN A 126 12.72 -10.96 13.63
CA ASN A 126 13.52 -11.65 12.62
C ASN A 126 12.75 -12.84 12.01
N ARG A 127 12.44 -12.75 10.70
CA ARG A 127 11.65 -13.74 9.94
C ARG A 127 12.11 -15.20 10.12
N ASP A 128 13.39 -15.38 10.42
CA ASP A 128 14.01 -16.71 10.50
C ASP A 128 13.68 -17.45 11.82
N SER A 129 13.20 -16.74 12.85
CA SER A 129 12.83 -17.36 14.14
C SER A 129 11.34 -17.70 14.23
N GLU A 130 10.44 -16.95 13.56
CA GLU A 130 9.00 -17.21 13.60
C GLU A 130 8.56 -18.34 12.65
N ALA A 131 9.25 -18.52 11.51
CA ALA A 131 8.99 -19.64 10.59
C ALA A 131 9.33 -21.02 11.21
N ALA A 132 10.13 -21.03 12.27
CA ALA A 132 10.54 -22.25 13.00
C ALA A 132 9.72 -22.50 14.27
N ASP A 133 8.70 -21.66 14.58
CA ASP A 133 7.87 -21.84 15.77
C ASP A 133 6.98 -23.09 15.61
N PRO A 134 7.19 -24.16 16.40
CA PRO A 134 6.44 -25.39 16.30
C PRO A 134 4.94 -25.20 16.58
N GLU A 135 4.56 -24.17 17.36
CA GLU A 135 3.16 -23.88 17.64
C GLU A 135 2.45 -23.33 16.39
N LEU A 136 3.11 -22.45 15.64
CA LEU A 136 2.58 -21.90 14.39
C LEU A 136 2.45 -22.99 13.32
N GLN A 137 3.43 -23.91 13.23
CA GLN A 137 3.37 -25.05 12.32
C GLN A 137 2.22 -25.98 12.69
N SER A 138 2.07 -26.35 13.97
CA SER A 138 0.97 -27.18 14.45
C SER A 138 -0.40 -26.55 14.17
N ALA A 139 -0.52 -25.24 14.33
CA ALA A 139 -1.74 -24.49 13.99
C ALA A 139 -2.03 -24.52 12.48
N ARG A 140 -1.01 -24.36 11.63
CA ARG A 140 -1.11 -24.49 10.17
C ARG A 140 -1.67 -25.85 9.80
N ASP A 141 -1.05 -26.92 10.28
CA ASP A 141 -1.48 -28.31 10.01
C ASP A 141 -2.93 -28.55 10.47
N ALA A 142 -3.33 -27.95 11.60
CA ALA A 142 -4.71 -28.06 12.09
C ALA A 142 -5.72 -27.38 11.16
N TYR A 143 -5.40 -26.19 10.62
CA TYR A 143 -6.26 -25.54 9.64
C TYR A 143 -6.27 -26.28 8.29
N GLU A 144 -5.14 -26.80 7.84
CA GLU A 144 -5.07 -27.59 6.60
C GLU A 144 -5.91 -28.88 6.70
N ARG A 145 -5.87 -29.59 7.84
CA ARG A 145 -6.76 -30.73 8.09
C ARG A 145 -8.25 -30.35 8.06
N LYS A 146 -8.62 -29.20 8.63
CA LYS A 146 -10.00 -28.69 8.54
C LYS A 146 -10.40 -28.37 7.10
N LEU A 147 -9.51 -27.81 6.31
CA LEU A 147 -9.76 -27.50 4.90
C LEU A 147 -9.80 -28.77 4.04
N ALA A 148 -9.06 -29.84 4.40
CA ALA A 148 -9.18 -31.14 3.74
C ALA A 148 -10.58 -31.75 3.92
N ALA A 149 -11.19 -31.53 5.08
CA ALA A 149 -12.57 -31.99 5.36
C ALA A 149 -13.62 -31.00 4.77
N GLN A 150 -13.34 -29.71 4.73
CA GLN A 150 -14.25 -28.65 4.28
C GLN A 150 -13.48 -27.62 3.43
N PRO A 151 -13.22 -27.93 2.15
CA PRO A 151 -12.37 -27.10 1.28
C PRO A 151 -12.88 -25.67 1.06
N ASP A 152 -14.19 -25.44 1.16
CA ASP A 152 -14.85 -24.17 0.90
C ASP A 152 -15.31 -23.46 2.18
N ASN A 153 -14.64 -23.73 3.31
CA ASN A 153 -14.88 -23.00 4.55
C ASN A 153 -14.13 -21.67 4.54
N ALA A 154 -14.84 -20.60 4.20
CA ALA A 154 -14.28 -19.24 4.08
C ALA A 154 -13.63 -18.74 5.38
N GLU A 155 -14.19 -19.07 6.55
CA GLU A 155 -13.62 -18.67 7.84
C GLU A 155 -12.29 -19.37 8.11
N THR A 156 -12.21 -20.66 7.83
CA THR A 156 -10.96 -21.44 8.01
C THR A 156 -9.89 -20.93 7.05
N LEU A 157 -10.24 -20.64 5.78
CA LEU A 157 -9.32 -20.03 4.80
C LEU A 157 -8.80 -18.67 5.29
N ASN A 158 -9.67 -17.82 5.82
CA ASN A 158 -9.25 -16.52 6.36
C ASN A 158 -8.32 -16.68 7.59
N LYS A 159 -8.61 -17.59 8.49
CA LYS A 159 -7.77 -17.88 9.67
C LYS A 159 -6.41 -18.44 9.27
N LEU A 160 -6.37 -19.35 8.30
CA LEU A 160 -5.10 -19.85 7.74
C LEU A 160 -4.31 -18.72 7.07
N GLY A 161 -4.97 -17.86 6.30
CA GLY A 161 -4.33 -16.69 5.72
C GLY A 161 -3.70 -15.76 6.75
N GLN A 162 -4.40 -15.50 7.86
CA GLN A 162 -3.86 -14.68 8.97
C GLN A 162 -2.65 -15.35 9.64
N LEU A 163 -2.67 -16.68 9.78
CA LEU A 163 -1.55 -17.43 10.33
C LEU A 163 -0.35 -17.37 9.39
N LEU A 164 -0.53 -17.59 8.10
CA LEU A 164 0.51 -17.54 7.07
C LEU A 164 1.13 -16.13 6.99
N ASP A 165 0.33 -15.06 7.09
CA ASP A 165 0.86 -13.69 7.12
C ASP A 165 1.74 -13.44 8.36
N ARG A 166 1.36 -13.98 9.52
CA ARG A 166 2.21 -13.95 10.74
C ARG A 166 3.50 -14.74 10.56
N MET A 167 3.47 -15.88 9.86
CA MET A 167 4.65 -16.68 9.52
C MET A 167 5.54 -15.99 8.48
N GLY A 168 5.07 -14.91 7.84
CA GLY A 168 5.80 -14.18 6.80
C GLY A 168 5.50 -14.66 5.38
N ASP A 169 4.66 -15.70 5.23
CA ASP A 169 4.25 -16.27 3.95
C ASP A 169 3.11 -15.46 3.32
N THR A 170 3.34 -14.14 3.17
CA THR A 170 2.31 -13.18 2.71
C THR A 170 1.72 -13.54 1.34
N GLY A 171 2.50 -14.22 0.47
CA GLY A 171 2.02 -14.69 -0.84
C GLY A 171 0.97 -15.78 -0.71
N GLU A 172 1.23 -16.80 0.12
CA GLU A 172 0.25 -17.84 0.40
C GLU A 172 -0.96 -17.30 1.17
N ALA A 173 -0.73 -16.38 2.11
CA ALA A 173 -1.79 -15.70 2.84
C ALA A 173 -2.76 -14.98 1.89
N ALA A 174 -2.24 -14.23 0.92
CA ALA A 174 -3.04 -13.56 -0.10
C ALA A 174 -3.93 -14.53 -0.88
N ALA A 175 -3.37 -15.67 -1.30
CA ALA A 175 -4.15 -16.69 -2.02
C ALA A 175 -5.29 -17.29 -1.16
N ARG A 176 -5.06 -17.49 0.16
CA ARG A 176 -6.10 -17.96 1.07
C ARG A 176 -7.19 -16.89 1.29
N PHE A 177 -6.79 -15.62 1.44
CA PHE A 177 -7.75 -14.51 1.55
C PHE A 177 -8.57 -14.33 0.28
N GLU A 178 -7.98 -14.46 -0.92
CA GLU A 178 -8.72 -14.43 -2.18
C GLU A 178 -9.85 -15.43 -2.22
N ARG A 179 -9.51 -16.67 -1.86
CA ARG A 179 -10.51 -17.74 -1.84
C ARG A 179 -11.58 -17.47 -0.78
N ALA A 180 -11.20 -16.95 0.39
CA ALA A 180 -12.16 -16.57 1.43
C ALA A 180 -13.11 -15.44 0.96
N VAL A 181 -12.60 -14.43 0.25
CA VAL A 181 -13.40 -13.35 -0.35
C VAL A 181 -14.31 -13.87 -1.44
N ALA A 182 -13.85 -14.82 -2.28
CA ALA A 182 -14.67 -15.42 -3.32
C ALA A 182 -15.87 -16.18 -2.74
N LEU A 183 -15.68 -16.90 -1.64
CA LEU A 183 -16.72 -17.65 -0.95
C LEU A 183 -17.67 -16.76 -0.13
N ALA A 184 -17.15 -15.66 0.43
CA ALA A 184 -17.93 -14.75 1.27
C ALA A 184 -17.67 -13.28 0.90
N PRO A 185 -18.14 -12.80 -0.27
CA PRO A 185 -17.78 -11.50 -0.84
C PRO A 185 -18.28 -10.30 -0.03
N ARG A 186 -19.23 -10.51 0.88
CA ARG A 186 -19.80 -9.46 1.75
C ARG A 186 -19.12 -9.35 3.12
N LYS A 187 -18.06 -10.10 3.38
CA LYS A 187 -17.26 -10.00 4.61
C LYS A 187 -16.17 -8.94 4.43
N SER A 188 -16.36 -7.78 5.06
CA SER A 188 -15.40 -6.66 5.04
C SER A 188 -14.02 -7.06 5.56
N ASP A 189 -13.98 -7.86 6.65
CA ASP A 189 -12.74 -8.31 7.29
C ASP A 189 -11.85 -9.14 6.35
N TYR A 190 -12.47 -10.00 5.50
CA TYR A 190 -11.71 -10.80 4.55
C TYR A 190 -11.07 -9.94 3.46
N ARG A 191 -11.80 -8.91 2.99
CA ARG A 191 -11.27 -7.92 2.06
C ARG A 191 -10.18 -7.07 2.67
N LEU A 192 -10.33 -6.67 3.94
CA LEU A 192 -9.29 -5.95 4.68
C LEU A 192 -8.01 -6.77 4.80
N ASN A 193 -8.12 -8.06 5.13
CA ASN A 193 -6.97 -8.95 5.23
C ASN A 193 -6.30 -9.13 3.86
N LEU A 194 -7.07 -9.32 2.79
CA LEU A 194 -6.55 -9.37 1.41
C LEU A 194 -5.85 -8.07 1.02
N ALA A 195 -6.42 -6.91 1.36
CA ALA A 195 -5.83 -5.60 1.08
C ALA A 195 -4.47 -5.42 1.80
N ARG A 196 -4.38 -5.85 3.05
CA ARG A 196 -3.13 -5.81 3.83
C ARG A 196 -2.07 -6.74 3.23
N ALA A 197 -2.46 -7.96 2.85
CA ALA A 197 -1.55 -8.90 2.18
C ALA A 197 -1.07 -8.35 0.84
N ALA A 198 -1.97 -7.80 0.01
CA ALA A 198 -1.62 -7.14 -1.25
C ALA A 198 -0.67 -5.96 -1.03
N SER A 199 -0.89 -5.15 0.01
CA SER A 199 0.02 -4.06 0.41
C SER A 199 1.40 -4.59 0.79
N GLY A 200 1.46 -5.68 1.55
CA GLY A 200 2.71 -6.34 1.92
C GLY A 200 3.52 -6.88 0.73
N LEU A 201 2.81 -7.25 -0.34
CA LEU A 201 3.39 -7.71 -1.61
C LEU A 201 3.71 -6.56 -2.59
N GLY A 202 3.44 -5.30 -2.23
CA GLY A 202 3.63 -4.15 -3.12
C GLY A 202 2.59 -4.04 -4.24
N GLN A 203 1.51 -4.80 -4.19
CA GLN A 203 0.41 -4.79 -5.17
C GLN A 203 -0.56 -3.64 -4.87
N TRP A 204 -0.10 -2.39 -5.03
CA TRP A 204 -0.79 -1.20 -4.53
C TRP A 204 -2.17 -0.99 -5.15
N ASP A 205 -2.32 -1.20 -6.46
CA ASP A 205 -3.61 -1.09 -7.15
C ASP A 205 -4.64 -2.05 -6.55
N ARG A 206 -4.24 -3.29 -6.40
CA ARG A 206 -5.08 -4.33 -5.82
C ARG A 206 -5.43 -4.03 -4.36
N ALA A 207 -4.46 -3.56 -3.57
CA ALA A 207 -4.69 -3.16 -2.19
C ALA A 207 -5.74 -2.04 -2.12
N VAL A 208 -5.61 -1.00 -2.94
CA VAL A 208 -6.56 0.12 -3.03
C VAL A 208 -7.97 -0.37 -3.34
N ASP A 209 -8.12 -1.26 -4.32
CA ASP A 209 -9.44 -1.80 -4.70
C ASP A 209 -10.07 -2.60 -3.55
N GLN A 210 -9.30 -3.45 -2.87
CA GLN A 210 -9.83 -4.25 -1.77
C GLN A 210 -10.15 -3.38 -0.53
N TYR A 211 -9.35 -2.35 -0.22
CA TYR A 211 -9.69 -1.39 0.82
C TYR A 211 -10.98 -0.62 0.51
N ARG A 212 -11.15 -0.15 -0.72
CA ARG A 212 -12.39 0.54 -1.15
C ARG A 212 -13.62 -0.34 -1.00
N GLU A 213 -13.52 -1.60 -1.44
CA GLU A 213 -14.62 -2.56 -1.28
C GLU A 213 -14.90 -2.89 0.19
N ALA A 214 -13.88 -3.00 1.04
CA ALA A 214 -14.07 -3.19 2.47
C ALA A 214 -14.81 -2.01 3.11
N LEU A 215 -14.44 -0.76 2.76
CA LEU A 215 -15.10 0.46 3.21
C LEU A 215 -16.55 0.58 2.71
N ARG A 216 -16.83 0.09 1.49
CA ARG A 216 -18.21 0.06 0.97
C ARG A 216 -19.09 -0.87 1.79
N LEU A 217 -18.53 -1.97 2.30
CA LEU A 217 -19.25 -2.93 3.14
C LEU A 217 -19.37 -2.46 4.59
N GLN A 218 -18.33 -1.82 5.11
CA GLN A 218 -18.27 -1.31 6.49
C GLN A 218 -17.68 0.11 6.48
N PRO A 219 -18.52 1.12 6.26
CA PRO A 219 -18.10 2.52 6.33
C PRO A 219 -17.68 2.89 7.76
N GLY A 220 -16.65 3.73 7.87
CA GLY A 220 -16.23 4.25 9.17
C GLY A 220 -15.23 3.38 9.93
N ASP A 221 -14.72 2.31 9.33
CA ASP A 221 -13.58 1.61 9.93
C ASP A 221 -12.28 2.39 9.69
N TYR A 222 -11.73 2.92 10.80
CA TYR A 222 -10.49 3.71 10.78
C TYR A 222 -9.32 2.93 10.17
N ALA A 223 -9.15 1.66 10.56
CA ALA A 223 -8.01 0.84 10.14
C ALA A 223 -8.01 0.64 8.61
N THR A 224 -9.18 0.38 8.04
CA THR A 224 -9.37 0.26 6.59
C THR A 224 -9.17 1.60 5.89
N GLN A 225 -9.70 2.69 6.44
CA GLN A 225 -9.56 4.04 5.89
C GLN A 225 -8.09 4.48 5.85
N TYR A 226 -7.37 4.27 6.95
CA TYR A 226 -5.95 4.57 7.05
C TYR A 226 -5.11 3.67 6.12
N GLY A 227 -5.42 2.38 6.06
CA GLY A 227 -4.78 1.43 5.14
C GLY A 227 -4.94 1.82 3.67
N LEU A 228 -6.14 2.25 3.26
CA LEU A 228 -6.40 2.80 1.92
C LEU A 228 -5.48 3.99 1.62
N ALA A 229 -5.41 4.92 2.56
CA ALA A 229 -4.58 6.11 2.39
C ALA A 229 -3.10 5.79 2.23
N LEU A 230 -2.57 4.86 3.04
CA LEU A 230 -1.18 4.42 2.92
C LEU A 230 -0.92 3.68 1.60
N ALA A 231 -1.86 2.88 1.12
CA ALA A 231 -1.74 2.21 -0.17
C ALA A 231 -1.72 3.22 -1.33
N LEU A 232 -2.56 4.26 -1.27
CA LEU A 232 -2.56 5.37 -2.23
C LEU A 232 -1.24 6.14 -2.20
N GLN A 233 -0.68 6.42 -1.01
CA GLN A 233 0.65 7.03 -0.89
C GLN A 233 1.74 6.19 -1.56
N LYS A 234 1.71 4.89 -1.37
CA LYS A 234 2.69 3.96 -1.97
C LYS A 234 2.50 3.83 -3.48
N LYS A 235 1.28 3.98 -3.96
CA LYS A 235 0.96 4.06 -5.39
C LYS A 235 1.46 5.38 -6.02
N GLY A 236 1.67 6.44 -5.21
CA GLY A 236 2.05 7.78 -5.67
C GLY A 236 0.87 8.74 -5.84
N ASP A 237 -0.34 8.32 -5.48
CA ASP A 237 -1.53 9.17 -5.52
C ASP A 237 -1.69 9.93 -4.18
N ASP A 238 -0.77 10.86 -3.94
CA ASP A 238 -0.72 11.60 -2.68
C ASP A 238 -1.92 12.52 -2.48
N GLN A 239 -2.53 13.03 -3.55
CA GLN A 239 -3.71 13.88 -3.44
C GLN A 239 -4.94 13.08 -2.95
N ALA A 240 -5.15 11.87 -3.48
CA ALA A 240 -6.17 10.97 -2.98
C ALA A 240 -5.86 10.50 -1.55
N ALA A 241 -4.59 10.21 -1.26
CA ALA A 241 -4.15 9.82 0.08
C ALA A 241 -4.46 10.89 1.13
N ILE A 242 -4.22 12.18 0.84
CA ILE A 242 -4.59 13.30 1.72
C ILE A 242 -6.08 13.27 2.03
N THR A 243 -6.92 13.09 1.02
CA THR A 243 -8.37 13.03 1.20
C THR A 243 -8.78 11.90 2.14
N GLU A 244 -8.21 10.71 1.96
CA GLU A 244 -8.53 9.55 2.79
C GLU A 244 -7.94 9.67 4.20
N LEU A 245 -6.76 10.30 4.37
CA LEU A 245 -6.18 10.61 5.68
C LEU A 245 -7.02 11.63 6.46
N GLU A 246 -7.59 12.63 5.77
CA GLU A 246 -8.51 13.57 6.43
C GLU A 246 -9.80 12.90 6.89
N ARG A 247 -10.30 11.90 6.15
CA ARG A 247 -11.41 11.05 6.61
C ARG A 247 -10.99 10.20 7.81
N ALA A 248 -9.82 9.56 7.76
CA ALA A 248 -9.28 8.79 8.88
C ALA A 248 -9.10 9.64 10.14
N ARG A 249 -8.67 10.90 10.02
CA ARG A 249 -8.55 11.85 11.12
C ARG A 249 -9.88 12.14 11.80
N LYS A 250 -10.98 12.24 11.03
CA LYS A 250 -12.32 12.44 11.60
C LYS A 250 -12.80 11.22 12.38
N LEU A 251 -12.41 10.01 11.93
CA LEU A 251 -12.76 8.76 12.61
C LEU A 251 -11.95 8.55 13.90
N ALA A 252 -10.67 8.91 13.88
CA ALA A 252 -9.75 8.72 15.00
C ALA A 252 -8.81 9.94 15.14
N PRO A 253 -9.28 11.05 15.77
CA PRO A 253 -8.52 12.30 15.84
C PRO A 253 -7.26 12.22 16.73
N GLY A 254 -7.18 11.21 17.60
CA GLY A 254 -6.06 10.97 18.52
C GLY A 254 -4.94 10.10 17.95
N GLU A 255 -5.04 9.63 16.70
CA GLU A 255 -4.06 8.71 16.12
C GLU A 255 -2.86 9.45 15.54
N PRO A 256 -1.66 9.28 16.10
CA PRO A 256 -0.45 10.02 15.67
C PRO A 256 0.03 9.64 14.26
N GLY A 257 -0.31 8.44 13.78
CA GLY A 257 0.03 8.02 12.41
C GLY A 257 -0.59 8.91 11.33
N VAL A 258 -1.75 9.51 11.60
CA VAL A 258 -2.46 10.34 10.62
C VAL A 258 -1.72 11.64 10.32
N PRO A 259 -1.34 12.50 11.29
CA PRO A 259 -0.59 13.71 11.00
C PRO A 259 0.79 13.40 10.41
N LEU A 260 1.44 12.29 10.79
CA LEU A 260 2.69 11.85 10.17
C LEU A 260 2.50 11.56 8.67
N ALA A 261 1.49 10.78 8.33
CA ALA A 261 1.19 10.42 6.95
C ALA A 261 0.71 11.64 6.13
N LEU A 262 -0.15 12.51 6.70
CA LEU A 262 -0.57 13.77 6.06
C LEU A 262 0.63 14.66 5.76
N GLY A 263 1.54 14.86 6.72
CA GLY A 263 2.75 15.64 6.52
C GLY A 263 3.58 15.13 5.36
N ALA A 264 3.77 13.82 5.27
CA ALA A 264 4.51 13.18 4.18
C ALA A 264 3.83 13.36 2.82
N SER A 265 2.49 13.24 2.73
CA SER A 265 1.77 13.48 1.48
C SER A 265 1.78 14.95 1.08
N PHE A 266 1.56 15.87 2.03
CA PHE A 266 1.63 17.31 1.73
C PHE A 266 3.01 17.74 1.21
N GLU A 267 4.06 17.17 1.77
CA GLU A 267 5.42 17.44 1.29
C GLU A 267 5.63 16.94 -0.15
N ARG A 268 5.16 15.73 -0.50
CA ARG A 268 5.27 15.20 -1.86
C ARG A 268 4.48 15.98 -2.90
N VAL A 269 3.34 16.56 -2.51
CA VAL A 269 2.57 17.45 -3.40
C VAL A 269 3.02 18.91 -3.35
N GLY A 270 4.14 19.23 -2.66
CA GLY A 270 4.70 20.58 -2.60
C GLY A 270 3.99 21.55 -1.65
N ARG A 271 3.03 21.07 -0.83
CA ARG A 271 2.30 21.88 0.15
C ARG A 271 3.10 21.99 1.46
N THR A 272 4.28 22.62 1.40
CA THR A 272 5.26 22.64 2.49
C THR A 272 4.72 23.20 3.79
N ALA A 273 3.92 24.29 3.74
CA ALA A 273 3.33 24.88 4.95
C ALA A 273 2.38 23.91 5.68
N ASP A 274 1.57 23.15 4.93
CA ASP A 274 0.69 22.15 5.48
C ASP A 274 1.47 20.97 6.06
N ALA A 275 2.53 20.52 5.38
CA ALA A 275 3.42 19.48 5.88
C ALA A 275 4.05 19.87 7.22
N VAL A 276 4.57 21.09 7.33
CA VAL A 276 5.15 21.64 8.58
C VAL A 276 4.12 21.61 9.71
N ARG A 277 2.87 22.03 9.45
CA ARG A 277 1.80 22.00 10.45
C ARG A 277 1.49 20.59 10.96
N GLU A 278 1.35 19.63 10.05
CA GLU A 278 1.03 18.26 10.41
C GLU A 278 2.20 17.56 11.14
N TYR A 279 3.45 17.81 10.74
CA TYR A 279 4.61 17.28 11.45
C TYR A 279 4.76 17.86 12.85
N LYS A 280 4.48 19.15 13.06
CA LYS A 280 4.42 19.76 14.41
C LYS A 280 3.38 19.08 15.27
N ARG A 281 2.18 18.85 14.73
CA ARG A 281 1.12 18.13 15.42
C ARG A 281 1.54 16.70 15.83
N PHE A 282 2.23 15.98 14.95
CA PHE A 282 2.76 14.67 15.30
C PHE A 282 3.74 14.74 16.49
N ILE A 283 4.66 15.72 16.46
CA ILE A 283 5.65 15.93 17.54
C ILE A 283 4.97 16.27 18.87
N GLU A 284 3.90 17.07 18.84
CA GLU A 284 3.09 17.38 20.04
C GLU A 284 2.43 16.13 20.62
N MET A 285 1.96 15.22 19.77
CA MET A 285 1.32 13.97 20.20
C MET A 285 2.33 12.92 20.68
N GLN A 286 3.54 12.90 20.12
CA GLN A 286 4.57 11.88 20.34
C GLN A 286 5.96 12.49 20.53
N PRO A 287 6.17 13.38 21.55
CA PRO A 287 7.37 14.21 21.65
C PRO A 287 8.68 13.42 21.82
N ASN A 288 8.60 12.21 22.39
CA ASN A 288 9.75 11.38 22.72
C ASN A 288 9.96 10.22 21.73
N SER A 289 9.24 10.19 20.60
CA SER A 289 9.41 9.14 19.61
C SER A 289 10.64 9.40 18.73
N ALA A 290 11.25 8.33 18.23
CA ALA A 290 12.36 8.44 17.28
C ALA A 290 11.95 9.21 16.02
N ASP A 291 10.69 9.10 15.60
CA ASP A 291 10.16 9.84 14.46
C ASP A 291 10.05 11.33 14.77
N ALA A 292 9.67 11.72 16.01
CA ALA A 292 9.66 13.13 16.40
C ALA A 292 11.06 13.76 16.29
N GLU A 293 12.10 13.07 16.72
CA GLU A 293 13.48 13.57 16.58
C GLU A 293 13.88 13.75 15.10
N ARG A 294 13.56 12.78 14.26
CA ARG A 294 13.81 12.89 12.81
C ARG A 294 13.05 14.07 12.20
N LEU A 295 11.79 14.26 12.62
CA LEU A 295 10.94 15.33 12.12
C LEU A 295 11.38 16.71 12.59
N LYS A 296 11.92 16.89 13.79
CA LYS A 296 12.52 18.16 14.25
C LYS A 296 13.62 18.62 13.29
N VAL A 297 14.52 17.72 12.90
CA VAL A 297 15.57 18.02 11.92
C VAL A 297 14.97 18.36 10.54
N ARG A 298 13.95 17.62 10.11
CA ARG A 298 13.28 17.86 8.83
C ARG A 298 12.56 19.22 8.81
N LEU A 299 11.88 19.58 9.90
CA LEU A 299 11.19 20.85 10.05
C LEU A 299 12.12 22.07 9.88
N VAL A 300 13.34 22.01 10.39
CA VAL A 300 14.33 23.09 10.18
C VAL A 300 14.57 23.33 8.68
N ARG A 301 14.71 22.27 7.90
CA ARG A 301 14.92 22.38 6.44
C ARG A 301 13.67 22.88 5.72
N LEU A 302 12.49 22.38 6.09
CA LEU A 302 11.23 22.77 5.46
C LEU A 302 10.86 24.22 5.79
N SER A 303 11.09 24.67 7.03
CA SER A 303 10.83 26.06 7.42
C SER A 303 11.77 27.06 6.79
N ALA A 304 13.02 26.67 6.49
CA ALA A 304 13.97 27.52 5.76
C ALA A 304 13.59 27.66 4.25
N ALA A 305 12.77 26.76 3.72
CA ALA A 305 12.28 26.80 2.34
C ALA A 305 10.93 27.52 2.19
N LEU A 306 10.33 27.97 3.29
CA LEU A 306 9.11 28.79 3.25
C LEU A 306 9.50 30.26 3.06
N PRO A 307 8.77 31.01 2.17
CA PRO A 307 9.03 32.42 1.92
C PRO A 307 8.74 33.31 3.13
#